data_b7a203a3e684943b4f48109c1cda04c2
#
_entry.id   b7a203a3e684943b4f48109c1cda04c2
#
_cell.length_a   1.000
_cell.length_b   1.000
_cell.length_c   1.000
_cell.angle_alpha   90.00
_cell.angle_beta   90.00
_cell.angle_gamma   90.00
#
_symmetry.space_group_name_H-M   'P 1'
#
loop_
_entity.id
_entity.type
_entity.pdbx_description
1 polymer ?
#
loop_
_entity_poly.entity_id
_entity_poly.type
_entity_poly.pdbx_seq_one_letter_code
_entity_poly.pdbx_strand_id
1 'polypeptide(L)'
;MKIAVVGSGISGLSAAYYLSKKHHVDLFEREDHFGGHSHTIDLFFDEKKVSVDIGFIVFNFQTYPNLINFFKENDIQIEKSNMSFSVSVDNTNFEYCGKGLSGIFTNKSNLFNIEFLKMFFDLSLIHISEPTRLASSA
;
A
#
# COMPACT_ATOMS: atom_id res chain seq x y z
N MET A 1 9.26 -25.09 -22.37
CA MET A 1 10.50 -25.01 -21.57
C MET A 1 10.13 -25.30 -20.13
N LYS A 2 11.11 -25.73 -19.29
CA LYS A 2 10.98 -25.70 -17.84
C LYS A 2 11.58 -24.39 -17.32
N ILE A 3 10.85 -23.71 -16.45
CA ILE A 3 11.24 -22.40 -15.91
C ILE A 3 11.10 -22.48 -14.39
N ALA A 4 12.14 -22.06 -13.67
CA ALA A 4 12.09 -21.89 -12.23
C ALA A 4 11.83 -20.42 -11.91
N VAL A 5 10.82 -20.16 -11.07
CA VAL A 5 10.55 -18.85 -10.49
C VAL A 5 10.87 -18.91 -9.00
N VAL A 6 11.69 -18.00 -8.51
CA VAL A 6 12.13 -17.98 -7.10
C VAL A 6 11.51 -16.79 -6.40
N GLY A 7 10.77 -17.07 -5.33
CA GLY A 7 10.00 -16.12 -4.55
C GLY A 7 8.54 -16.04 -5.01
N SER A 8 7.63 -16.06 -4.05
CA SER A 8 6.18 -16.02 -4.26
C SER A 8 5.54 -14.68 -3.90
N GLY A 9 6.31 -13.60 -3.86
CA GLY A 9 5.74 -12.25 -3.82
C GLY A 9 4.97 -11.93 -5.11
N ILE A 10 4.31 -10.78 -5.18
CA ILE A 10 3.46 -10.39 -6.32
C ILE A 10 4.19 -10.52 -7.67
N SER A 11 5.47 -10.19 -7.73
CA SER A 11 6.27 -10.30 -8.96
C SER A 11 6.49 -11.76 -9.38
N GLY A 12 6.82 -12.64 -8.44
CA GLY A 12 7.02 -14.06 -8.71
C GLY A 12 5.72 -14.76 -9.06
N LEU A 13 4.65 -14.49 -8.32
CA LEU A 13 3.32 -15.06 -8.60
C LEU A 13 2.79 -14.63 -9.97
N SER A 14 2.87 -13.35 -10.32
CA SER A 14 2.42 -12.86 -11.63
C SER A 14 3.28 -13.43 -12.76
N ALA A 15 4.61 -13.48 -12.58
CA ALA A 15 5.50 -14.11 -13.56
C ALA A 15 5.17 -15.60 -13.75
N ALA A 16 5.01 -16.35 -12.66
CA ALA A 16 4.65 -17.76 -12.72
C ALA A 16 3.30 -17.96 -13.41
N TYR A 17 2.30 -17.14 -13.09
CA TYR A 17 0.98 -17.19 -13.70
C TYR A 17 1.04 -16.99 -15.22
N TYR A 18 1.67 -15.92 -15.70
CA TYR A 18 1.73 -15.65 -17.14
C TYR A 18 2.60 -16.64 -17.90
N LEU A 19 3.72 -17.08 -17.32
CA LEU A 19 4.59 -18.05 -17.93
C LEU A 19 3.97 -19.45 -17.98
N SER A 20 3.17 -19.84 -16.98
CA SER A 20 2.53 -21.15 -16.92
C SER A 20 1.51 -21.39 -18.07
N LYS A 21 1.00 -20.31 -18.68
CA LYS A 21 0.11 -20.40 -19.86
C LYS A 21 0.79 -21.07 -21.06
N LYS A 22 2.11 -21.08 -21.14
CA LYS A 22 2.88 -21.61 -22.29
C LYS A 22 4.04 -22.51 -21.89
N HIS A 23 4.39 -22.57 -20.61
CA HIS A 23 5.58 -23.26 -20.13
C HIS A 23 5.27 -24.07 -18.86
N HIS A 24 6.13 -25.04 -18.57
CA HIS A 24 6.12 -25.69 -17.25
C HIS A 24 6.88 -24.82 -16.27
N VAL A 25 6.22 -24.37 -15.21
CA VAL A 25 6.80 -23.45 -14.22
C VAL A 25 6.85 -24.13 -12.86
N ASP A 26 8.03 -24.16 -12.27
CA ASP A 26 8.25 -24.56 -10.88
C ASP A 26 8.44 -23.27 -10.05
N LEU A 27 7.56 -23.02 -9.09
CA LEU A 27 7.64 -21.88 -8.17
C LEU A 27 8.29 -22.33 -6.86
N PHE A 28 9.35 -21.66 -6.46
CA PHE A 28 10.08 -21.92 -5.22
C PHE A 28 9.86 -20.78 -4.24
N GLU A 29 9.44 -21.12 -3.02
CA GLU A 29 9.29 -20.19 -1.91
C GLU A 29 10.05 -20.71 -0.69
N ARG A 30 10.73 -19.82 0.01
CA ARG A 30 11.48 -20.16 1.22
C ARG A 30 10.60 -20.13 2.47
N GLU A 31 9.67 -19.18 2.51
CA GLU A 31 8.78 -18.98 3.65
C GLU A 31 7.64 -20.04 3.62
N ASP A 32 6.98 -20.21 4.72
CA ASP A 32 5.85 -21.12 4.88
C ASP A 32 4.52 -20.60 4.32
N HIS A 33 4.52 -19.38 3.77
CA HIS A 33 3.37 -18.74 3.15
C HIS A 33 3.71 -18.12 1.80
N PHE A 34 2.71 -18.03 0.93
CA PHE A 34 2.80 -17.33 -0.35
C PHE A 34 2.37 -15.88 -0.23
N GLY A 35 2.81 -15.04 -1.17
CA GLY A 35 2.36 -13.66 -1.28
C GLY A 35 3.42 -12.62 -0.89
N GLY A 36 4.44 -13.01 -0.14
CA GLY A 36 5.48 -12.09 0.31
C GLY A 36 4.89 -10.95 1.16
N HIS A 37 4.98 -9.70 0.67
CA HIS A 37 4.37 -8.53 1.35
C HIS A 37 2.83 -8.53 1.34
N SER A 38 2.18 -9.28 0.46
CA SER A 38 0.74 -9.50 0.50
C SER A 38 0.46 -10.63 1.48
N HIS A 39 0.28 -10.29 2.74
CA HIS A 39 0.14 -11.25 3.83
C HIS A 39 -1.09 -10.93 4.66
N THR A 40 -2.01 -11.89 4.74
CA THR A 40 -3.23 -11.82 5.52
C THR A 40 -3.14 -12.81 6.67
N ILE A 41 -3.43 -12.39 7.87
CA ILE A 41 -3.51 -13.25 9.05
C ILE A 41 -4.94 -13.35 9.56
N ASP A 42 -5.29 -14.51 10.09
CA ASP A 42 -6.58 -14.73 10.71
C ASP A 42 -6.46 -14.55 12.22
N LEU A 43 -7.21 -13.59 12.75
CA LEU A 43 -7.32 -13.33 14.19
C LEU A 43 -8.70 -13.78 14.67
N PHE A 44 -8.78 -14.20 15.93
CA PHE A 44 -10.03 -14.57 16.57
C PHE A 44 -10.34 -13.59 17.70
N PHE A 45 -11.47 -12.91 17.59
CA PHE A 45 -12.03 -12.05 18.64
C PHE A 45 -13.43 -12.54 18.99
N ASP A 46 -13.66 -12.86 20.25
CA ASP A 46 -14.97 -13.34 20.74
C ASP A 46 -15.57 -14.43 19.83
N GLU A 47 -14.78 -15.47 19.51
CA GLU A 47 -15.14 -16.59 18.62
C GLU A 47 -15.40 -16.20 17.14
N LYS A 48 -15.23 -14.94 16.77
CA LYS A 48 -15.33 -14.48 15.39
C LYS A 48 -13.96 -14.45 14.76
N LYS A 49 -13.85 -15.10 13.59
CA LYS A 49 -12.68 -15.02 12.73
C LYS A 49 -12.68 -13.69 11.99
N VAL A 50 -11.59 -12.96 12.08
CA VAL A 50 -11.35 -11.71 11.33
C VAL A 50 -10.04 -11.86 10.59
N SER A 51 -10.09 -11.76 9.27
CA SER A 51 -8.89 -11.76 8.42
C SER A 51 -8.35 -10.34 8.31
N VAL A 52 -7.07 -10.15 8.60
CA VAL A 52 -6.40 -8.85 8.64
C VAL A 52 -5.19 -8.85 7.73
N ASP A 53 -5.14 -7.91 6.81
CA ASP A 53 -3.97 -7.67 5.97
C ASP A 53 -2.91 -6.91 6.76
N ILE A 54 -1.69 -7.45 6.83
CA ILE A 54 -0.60 -6.91 7.66
C ILE A 54 0.58 -6.37 6.86
N GLY A 55 0.58 -6.57 5.56
CA GLY A 55 1.65 -6.10 4.69
C GLY A 55 1.17 -5.04 3.69
N PHE A 56 0.98 -5.42 2.44
CA PHE A 56 0.44 -4.55 1.42
C PHE A 56 -1.09 -4.47 1.55
N ILE A 57 -1.59 -3.36 2.09
CA ILE A 57 -3.00 -3.22 2.49
C ILE A 57 -3.83 -2.34 1.58
N VAL A 58 -3.21 -1.49 0.75
CA VAL A 58 -3.94 -0.57 -0.13
C VAL A 58 -3.20 -0.34 -1.45
N PHE A 59 -3.97 -0.07 -2.48
CA PHE A 59 -3.48 0.34 -3.79
C PHE A 59 -4.49 1.31 -4.42
N ASN A 60 -4.11 1.98 -5.51
CA ASN A 60 -5.01 2.83 -6.27
C ASN A 60 -5.01 2.45 -7.76
N PHE A 61 -6.08 2.83 -8.46
CA PHE A 61 -6.26 2.47 -9.86
C PHE A 61 -5.30 3.18 -10.82
N GLN A 62 -4.78 4.32 -10.39
CA GLN A 62 -3.96 5.18 -11.25
C GLN A 62 -2.51 4.72 -11.32
N THR A 63 -1.93 4.32 -10.17
CA THR A 63 -0.51 3.98 -10.09
C THR A 63 -0.22 2.48 -10.22
N TYR A 64 -1.26 1.62 -10.18
CA TYR A 64 -1.12 0.16 -10.25
C TYR A 64 -1.90 -0.49 -11.41
N PRO A 65 -1.78 -0.01 -12.68
CA PRO A 65 -2.59 -0.50 -13.79
C PRO A 65 -2.40 -2.00 -14.06
N ASN A 66 -1.17 -2.50 -13.95
CA ASN A 66 -0.88 -3.91 -14.17
C ASN A 66 -1.47 -4.82 -13.08
N LEU A 67 -1.45 -4.38 -11.82
CA LEU A 67 -2.06 -5.09 -10.71
C LEU A 67 -3.59 -5.17 -10.88
N ILE A 68 -4.20 -4.07 -11.29
CA ILE A 68 -5.64 -4.01 -11.57
C ILE A 68 -6.02 -4.97 -12.70
N ASN A 69 -5.23 -5.01 -13.76
CA ASN A 69 -5.47 -5.94 -14.87
C ASN A 69 -5.32 -7.39 -14.41
N PHE A 70 -4.30 -7.70 -13.62
CA PHE A 70 -4.10 -9.02 -13.05
C PHE A 70 -5.27 -9.44 -12.16
N PHE A 71 -5.81 -8.53 -11.34
CA PHE A 71 -6.98 -8.80 -10.50
C PHE A 71 -8.23 -9.07 -11.33
N LYS A 72 -8.47 -8.30 -12.40
CA LYS A 72 -9.59 -8.50 -13.32
C LYS A 72 -9.50 -9.83 -14.07
N GLU A 73 -8.29 -10.19 -14.53
CA GLU A 73 -8.08 -11.47 -15.24
C GLU A 73 -8.31 -12.69 -14.36
N ASN A 74 -8.20 -12.54 -13.04
CA ASN A 74 -8.33 -13.63 -12.07
C ASN A 74 -9.58 -13.51 -11.19
N ASP A 75 -10.51 -12.61 -11.52
CA ASP A 75 -11.75 -12.36 -10.76
C ASP A 75 -11.53 -12.08 -9.27
N ILE A 76 -10.40 -11.42 -8.93
CA ILE A 76 -10.07 -11.07 -7.56
C ILE A 76 -10.93 -9.90 -7.11
N GLN A 77 -11.65 -10.11 -6.01
CA GLN A 77 -12.51 -9.09 -5.42
C GLN A 77 -11.67 -7.99 -4.76
N ILE A 78 -12.06 -6.75 -4.98
CA ILE A 78 -11.43 -5.58 -4.39
C ILE A 78 -12.49 -4.71 -3.69
N GLU A 79 -12.14 -4.17 -2.53
CA GLU A 79 -13.01 -3.30 -1.77
C GLU A 79 -12.47 -1.87 -1.72
N LYS A 80 -13.40 -0.90 -1.63
CA LYS A 80 -13.01 0.49 -1.40
C LYS A 80 -12.59 0.68 0.04
N SER A 81 -11.35 1.08 0.24
CA SER A 81 -10.82 1.44 1.54
C SER A 81 -10.83 2.96 1.73
N ASN A 82 -11.11 3.39 2.94
CA ASN A 82 -10.93 4.79 3.35
C ASN A 82 -9.70 4.88 4.23
N MET A 83 -8.57 5.12 3.58
CA MET A 83 -7.29 5.22 4.27
C MET A 83 -7.04 6.64 4.72
N SER A 84 -6.93 6.84 6.01
CA SER A 84 -6.44 8.07 6.62
C SER A 84 -5.27 7.73 7.54
N PHE A 85 -4.34 8.66 7.67
CA PHE A 85 -3.29 8.56 8.67
C PHE A 85 -3.37 9.72 9.64
N SER A 86 -2.90 9.50 10.86
CA SER A 86 -2.78 10.54 11.88
C SER A 86 -1.42 10.44 12.53
N VAL A 87 -0.92 11.57 12.99
CA VAL A 87 0.31 11.67 13.75
C VAL A 87 -0.01 12.35 15.08
N SER A 88 0.43 11.72 16.16
CA SER A 88 0.41 12.27 17.50
C SER A 88 1.79 12.04 18.10
N VAL A 89 2.40 13.06 18.64
CA VAL A 89 3.72 12.97 19.28
C VAL A 89 3.56 13.10 20.79
N ASP A 90 3.92 12.06 21.51
CA ASP A 90 3.82 11.98 22.96
C ASP A 90 4.53 13.17 23.64
N ASN A 91 3.90 13.68 24.68
CA ASN A 91 4.38 14.84 25.47
C ASN A 91 4.46 16.16 24.69
N THR A 92 3.79 16.26 23.54
CA THR A 92 3.68 17.48 22.77
C THR A 92 2.21 17.74 22.39
N ASN A 93 1.92 18.97 21.95
CA ASN A 93 0.62 19.31 21.36
C ASN A 93 0.63 19.12 19.82
N PHE A 94 1.58 18.32 19.31
CA PHE A 94 1.73 18.10 17.87
C PHE A 94 0.85 16.93 17.44
N GLU A 95 -0.29 17.27 16.83
CA GLU A 95 -1.24 16.30 16.31
C GLU A 95 -1.83 16.81 15.00
N TYR A 96 -1.92 15.93 14.02
CA TYR A 96 -2.67 16.18 12.80
C TYR A 96 -3.16 14.87 12.16
N CYS A 97 -4.15 14.99 11.27
CA CYS A 97 -4.72 13.89 10.52
C CYS A 97 -4.76 14.26 9.03
N GLY A 98 -4.46 13.30 8.15
CA GLY A 98 -4.47 13.46 6.69
C GLY A 98 -5.86 13.61 6.06
N LYS A 99 -6.90 13.85 6.84
CA LYS A 99 -8.31 13.95 6.41
C LYS A 99 -8.70 15.36 5.92
N GLY A 100 -7.88 15.96 5.06
CA GLY A 100 -8.10 17.31 4.54
C GLY A 100 -7.75 18.43 5.54
N LEU A 101 -8.13 19.66 5.21
CA LEU A 101 -7.78 20.84 6.02
C LEU A 101 -8.29 20.76 7.47
N SER A 102 -9.47 20.21 7.68
CA SER A 102 -10.02 20.04 9.03
C SER A 102 -9.19 19.06 9.89
N GLY A 103 -8.61 18.04 9.26
CA GLY A 103 -7.74 17.09 9.93
C GLY A 103 -6.37 17.67 10.24
N ILE A 104 -5.81 18.47 9.34
CA ILE A 104 -4.51 19.13 9.52
C ILE A 104 -4.56 20.10 10.72
N PHE A 105 -5.65 20.82 10.89
CA PHE A 105 -5.86 21.77 11.98
C PHE A 105 -6.73 21.22 13.11
N THR A 106 -6.69 19.92 13.36
CA THR A 106 -7.39 19.28 14.49
C THR A 106 -7.04 19.96 15.82
N ASN A 107 -5.75 20.25 16.01
CA ASN A 107 -5.32 21.11 17.09
C ASN A 107 -5.22 22.57 16.58
N LYS A 108 -6.07 23.45 17.10
CA LYS A 108 -6.12 24.88 16.70
C LYS A 108 -4.82 25.62 16.97
N SER A 109 -4.00 25.16 17.92
CA SER A 109 -2.68 25.75 18.20
C SER A 109 -1.70 25.60 17.03
N ASN A 110 -1.91 24.62 16.14
CA ASN A 110 -1.10 24.41 14.95
C ASN A 110 -1.17 25.59 13.97
N LEU A 111 -2.28 26.35 13.98
CA LEU A 111 -2.42 27.58 13.16
C LEU A 111 -1.39 28.66 13.51
N PHE A 112 -0.93 28.67 14.74
CA PHE A 112 0.04 29.67 15.25
C PHE A 112 1.45 29.10 15.40
N ASN A 113 1.65 27.83 15.04
CA ASN A 113 2.95 27.17 15.12
C ASN A 113 3.69 27.29 13.78
N ILE A 114 4.74 28.13 13.76
CA ILE A 114 5.52 28.41 12.54
C ILE A 114 6.21 27.14 12.00
N GLU A 115 6.68 26.25 12.86
CA GLU A 115 7.34 24.99 12.46
C GLU A 115 6.33 24.04 11.82
N PHE A 116 5.11 23.98 12.36
CA PHE A 116 4.01 23.21 11.76
C PHE A 116 3.65 23.75 10.38
N LEU A 117 3.53 25.06 10.24
CA LEU A 117 3.23 25.69 8.95
C LEU A 117 4.32 25.46 7.92
N LYS A 118 5.60 25.52 8.30
CA LYS A 118 6.72 25.17 7.43
C LYS A 118 6.64 23.71 6.96
N MET A 119 6.46 22.77 7.88
CA MET A 119 6.27 21.35 7.54
C MET A 119 5.12 21.16 6.54
N PHE A 120 4.00 21.85 6.75
CA PHE A 120 2.85 21.77 5.85
C PHE A 120 3.18 22.31 4.45
N PHE A 121 3.90 23.41 4.34
CA PHE A 121 4.38 23.93 3.06
C PHE A 121 5.35 22.98 2.37
N ASP A 122 6.29 22.40 3.09
CA ASP A 122 7.26 21.45 2.55
C ASP A 122 6.56 20.18 2.03
N LEU A 123 5.59 19.64 2.77
CA LEU A 123 4.75 18.52 2.32
C LEU A 123 3.95 18.85 1.06
N SER A 124 3.42 20.08 0.94
CA SER A 124 2.71 20.51 -0.25
C SER A 124 3.60 20.59 -1.48
N LEU A 125 4.85 21.02 -1.31
CA LEU A 125 5.84 21.09 -2.39
C LEU A 125 6.28 19.71 -2.87
N ILE A 126 6.41 18.73 -1.99
CA ILE A 126 6.72 17.33 -2.35
C ILE A 126 5.61 16.75 -3.23
N HIS A 127 4.34 16.98 -2.90
CA HIS A 127 3.21 16.52 -3.71
C HIS A 127 3.12 17.16 -5.09
N ILE A 128 3.62 18.38 -5.25
CA ILE A 128 3.67 19.09 -6.54
C ILE A 128 4.87 18.62 -7.39
N SER A 129 5.98 18.23 -6.77
CA SER A 129 7.21 17.84 -7.48
C SER A 129 7.29 16.35 -7.85
N GLU A 130 6.56 15.46 -7.18
CA GLU A 130 6.57 14.02 -7.47
C GLU A 130 5.98 13.62 -8.85
N PRO A 131 4.93 14.26 -9.39
CA PRO A 131 4.43 13.92 -10.72
C PRO A 131 5.47 14.09 -11.83
N THR A 132 6.44 14.98 -11.67
CA THR A 132 7.50 15.20 -12.66
C THR A 132 8.64 14.19 -12.59
N ARG A 133 8.85 13.52 -11.45
CA ARG A 133 9.89 12.51 -11.29
C ARG A 133 9.52 11.15 -11.89
N LEU A 134 8.25 10.80 -11.91
CA LEU A 134 7.74 9.58 -12.55
C LEU A 134 7.69 9.67 -14.08
N ALA A 135 7.66 10.89 -14.66
CA ALA A 135 7.67 11.09 -16.10
C ALA A 135 9.08 11.02 -16.72
N SER A 136 10.15 11.09 -15.93
CA SER A 136 11.53 11.07 -16.42
C SER A 136 12.21 9.69 -16.33
N SER A 137 11.52 8.66 -15.86
CA SER A 137 12.03 7.28 -15.71
C SER A 137 11.31 6.25 -16.59
N ALA A 138 10.61 6.73 -17.65
CA ALA A 138 10.03 5.87 -18.70
C ALA A 138 10.90 5.86 -19.94
#